data_b6a48a09a520ca3039b473f4ed8ddcdb
#
_entry.id   b6a48a09a520ca3039b473f4ed8ddcdb
#
_cell.length_a   1.000
_cell.length_b   1.000
_cell.length_c   1.000
_cell.angle_alpha   90.00
_cell.angle_beta   90.00
_cell.angle_gamma   90.00
#
_symmetry.space_group_name_H-M   'P 1'
#
loop_
_entity.id
_entity.type
_entity.pdbx_description
1 polymer ?
#
loop_
_entity_poly.entity_id
_entity_poly.type
_entity_poly.pdbx_seq_one_letter_code
_entity_poly.pdbx_strand_id
1 'polypeptide(L)'
;MSGPEENVEPADMAPAAKAELDRAFEDFYRSHLRDVYSYAYYRVGNHHDAEDLTEQAFLQAYRHFDRARRESDGRPLRPWVIRIAHNLASNYYRDRSRRPQTPLENADPIAARHDTEAIAEGREELRQVMKHLDHLSEDRREALIMRFALGMDNREIARALGRSDGATKVLIHRAIKQLQEEMSDERVE
;
A
#
# COMPACT_ATOMS: atom_id res chain seq x y z
N MET A 1 -7.89 -20.78 -29.64
CA MET A 1 -8.96 -20.80 -28.63
C MET A 1 -8.35 -21.42 -27.38
N SER A 2 -7.70 -20.59 -26.54
CA SER A 2 -7.20 -21.02 -25.23
C SER A 2 -8.36 -20.82 -24.26
N GLY A 3 -8.84 -21.92 -23.67
CA GLY A 3 -9.85 -21.90 -22.63
C GLY A 3 -9.36 -21.10 -21.42
N PRO A 4 -10.25 -20.65 -20.51
CA PRO A 4 -9.83 -20.02 -19.27
C PRO A 4 -9.01 -21.06 -18.48
N GLU A 5 -7.72 -20.81 -18.32
CA GLU A 5 -6.89 -21.61 -17.40
C GLU A 5 -7.49 -21.46 -16.01
N GLU A 6 -8.01 -22.55 -15.49
CA GLU A 6 -8.59 -22.63 -14.15
C GLU A 6 -7.54 -22.16 -13.12
N ASN A 7 -7.95 -21.20 -12.31
CA ASN A 7 -7.16 -20.77 -11.16
C ASN A 7 -7.21 -21.92 -10.14
N VAL A 8 -6.23 -22.81 -10.19
CA VAL A 8 -6.08 -23.91 -9.22
C VAL A 8 -5.71 -23.26 -7.88
N GLU A 9 -6.57 -23.42 -6.88
CA GLU A 9 -6.25 -22.94 -5.54
C GLU A 9 -5.03 -23.70 -4.98
N PRO A 10 -4.18 -23.05 -4.16
CA PRO A 10 -3.01 -23.72 -3.58
C PRO A 10 -3.33 -25.00 -2.81
N ALA A 11 -4.56 -25.14 -2.33
CA ALA A 11 -5.03 -26.33 -1.63
C ALA A 11 -5.20 -27.57 -2.56
N ASP A 12 -5.45 -27.35 -3.84
CA ASP A 12 -5.72 -28.42 -4.82
C ASP A 12 -4.47 -28.81 -5.65
N MET A 13 -3.31 -28.21 -5.34
CA MET A 13 -2.06 -28.48 -6.03
C MET A 13 -1.40 -29.79 -5.58
N ALA A 14 -0.69 -30.45 -6.48
CA ALA A 14 0.17 -31.58 -6.14
C ALA A 14 1.22 -31.16 -5.09
N PRO A 15 1.57 -32.02 -4.09
CA PRO A 15 2.43 -31.66 -2.98
C PRO A 15 3.78 -31.04 -3.37
N ALA A 16 4.41 -31.52 -4.43
CA ALA A 16 5.69 -30.99 -4.91
C ALA A 16 5.53 -29.57 -5.50
N ALA A 17 4.50 -29.33 -6.30
CA ALA A 17 4.20 -28.03 -6.87
C ALA A 17 3.80 -27.01 -5.80
N LYS A 18 3.04 -27.46 -4.80
CA LYS A 18 2.69 -26.65 -3.64
C LYS A 18 3.93 -26.23 -2.85
N ALA A 19 4.84 -27.13 -2.57
CA ALA A 19 6.09 -26.83 -1.84
C ALA A 19 7.00 -25.86 -2.61
N GLU A 20 6.98 -25.88 -3.94
CA GLU A 20 7.69 -24.88 -4.77
C GLU A 20 6.99 -23.50 -4.68
N LEU A 21 5.67 -23.49 -4.80
CA LEU A 21 4.89 -22.27 -4.67
C LEU A 21 5.08 -21.61 -3.29
N ASP A 22 5.04 -22.40 -2.22
CA ASP A 22 5.21 -21.93 -0.84
C ASP A 22 6.58 -21.25 -0.64
N ARG A 23 7.65 -21.87 -1.14
CA ARG A 23 9.00 -21.28 -1.10
C ARG A 23 9.09 -19.98 -1.89
N ALA A 24 8.56 -19.96 -3.10
CA ALA A 24 8.57 -18.76 -3.93
C ALA A 24 7.72 -17.64 -3.31
N PHE A 25 6.62 -17.99 -2.64
CA PHE A 25 5.80 -17.02 -1.92
C PHE A 25 6.49 -16.52 -0.64
N GLU A 26 7.21 -17.35 0.08
CA GLU A 26 8.00 -16.94 1.25
C GLU A 26 9.04 -15.87 0.87
N ASP A 27 9.77 -16.07 -0.22
CA ASP A 27 10.73 -15.09 -0.73
C ASP A 27 10.04 -13.79 -1.15
N PHE A 28 8.90 -13.90 -1.82
CA PHE A 28 8.06 -12.76 -2.20
C PHE A 28 7.55 -12.00 -0.97
N TYR A 29 7.02 -12.70 0.03
CA TYR A 29 6.56 -12.13 1.29
C TYR A 29 7.66 -11.34 1.99
N ARG A 30 8.83 -11.96 2.21
CA ARG A 30 9.98 -11.33 2.86
C ARG A 30 10.45 -10.08 2.13
N SER A 31 10.43 -10.11 0.80
CA SER A 31 10.86 -9.00 -0.05
C SER A 31 9.91 -7.79 -0.02
N HIS A 32 8.63 -8.02 0.23
CA HIS A 32 7.60 -6.97 0.10
C HIS A 32 6.86 -6.65 1.39
N LEU A 33 7.11 -7.38 2.50
CA LEU A 33 6.44 -7.16 3.78
C LEU A 33 6.55 -5.71 4.24
N ARG A 34 7.75 -5.14 4.20
CA ARG A 34 7.99 -3.77 4.63
C ARG A 34 7.20 -2.76 3.78
N ASP A 35 7.16 -2.95 2.48
CA ASP A 35 6.46 -2.04 1.57
C ASP A 35 4.95 -2.08 1.78
N VAL A 36 4.38 -3.28 1.90
CA VAL A 36 2.94 -3.47 2.13
C VAL A 36 2.53 -2.90 3.50
N TYR A 37 3.32 -3.20 4.54
CA TYR A 37 3.08 -2.66 5.88
C TYR A 37 3.20 -1.13 5.91
N SER A 38 4.26 -0.56 5.32
CA SER A 38 4.44 0.89 5.25
C SER A 38 3.26 1.55 4.52
N TYR A 39 2.85 0.99 3.38
CA TYR A 39 1.68 1.46 2.66
C TYR A 39 0.43 1.45 3.54
N ALA A 40 0.13 0.31 4.17
CA ALA A 40 -1.02 0.17 5.06
C ALA A 40 -0.97 1.18 6.21
N TYR A 41 0.19 1.34 6.87
CA TYR A 41 0.37 2.27 7.96
C TYR A 41 0.12 3.73 7.56
N TYR A 42 0.68 4.16 6.41
CA TYR A 42 0.41 5.52 5.90
C TYR A 42 -1.05 5.74 5.52
N ARG A 43 -1.76 4.67 5.24
CA ARG A 43 -3.20 4.75 4.92
C ARG A 43 -4.09 4.82 6.15
N VAL A 44 -3.87 3.98 7.16
CA VAL A 44 -4.79 3.84 8.30
C VAL A 44 -4.33 4.61 9.55
N GLY A 45 -3.05 4.99 9.63
CA GLY A 45 -2.52 5.84 10.69
C GLY A 45 -2.29 5.15 12.04
N ASN A 46 -2.49 3.83 12.14
CA ASN A 46 -2.22 3.07 13.36
C ASN A 46 -1.67 1.68 13.05
N HIS A 47 -0.91 1.12 14.00
CA HIS A 47 -0.21 -0.15 13.82
C HIS A 47 -1.15 -1.34 13.72
N HIS A 48 -2.18 -1.40 14.56
CA HIS A 48 -3.10 -2.53 14.60
C HIS A 48 -3.81 -2.74 13.25
N ASP A 49 -4.47 -1.70 12.74
CA ASP A 49 -5.14 -1.79 11.44
C ASP A 49 -4.16 -1.99 10.28
N ALA A 50 -2.92 -1.47 10.39
CA ALA A 50 -1.89 -1.69 9.38
C ALA A 50 -1.42 -3.14 9.34
N GLU A 51 -1.26 -3.79 10.50
CA GLU A 51 -0.95 -5.21 10.60
C GLU A 51 -2.07 -6.08 10.02
N ASP A 52 -3.32 -5.80 10.38
CA ASP A 52 -4.49 -6.52 9.86
C ASP A 52 -4.60 -6.40 8.34
N LEU A 53 -4.44 -5.20 7.79
CA LEU A 53 -4.45 -4.97 6.33
C LEU A 53 -3.29 -5.67 5.63
N THR A 54 -2.12 -5.69 6.26
CA THR A 54 -0.94 -6.37 5.72
C THR A 54 -1.16 -7.87 5.66
N GLU A 55 -1.66 -8.46 6.73
CA GLU A 55 -2.02 -9.88 6.78
C GLU A 55 -3.04 -10.23 5.70
N GLN A 56 -4.14 -9.47 5.62
CA GLN A 56 -5.18 -9.68 4.61
C GLN A 56 -4.62 -9.55 3.19
N ALA A 57 -3.73 -8.58 2.94
CA ALA A 57 -3.12 -8.39 1.63
C ALA A 57 -2.28 -9.60 1.22
N PHE A 58 -1.48 -10.16 2.12
CA PHE A 58 -0.68 -11.34 1.81
C PHE A 58 -1.50 -12.63 1.74
N LEU A 59 -2.55 -12.79 2.54
CA LEU A 59 -3.49 -13.89 2.40
C LEU A 59 -4.18 -13.86 1.03
N GLN A 60 -4.62 -12.70 0.59
CA GLN A 60 -5.20 -12.54 -0.75
C GLN A 60 -4.15 -12.75 -1.85
N ALA A 61 -2.93 -12.23 -1.64
CA ALA A 61 -1.83 -12.44 -2.58
C ALA A 61 -1.51 -13.93 -2.73
N TYR A 62 -1.41 -14.69 -1.66
CA TYR A 62 -1.10 -16.12 -1.70
C TYR A 62 -2.09 -16.92 -2.57
N ARG A 63 -3.39 -16.64 -2.43
CA ARG A 63 -4.45 -17.31 -3.21
C ARG A 63 -4.30 -17.11 -4.72
N HIS A 64 -3.70 -16.02 -5.14
CA HIS A 64 -3.59 -15.64 -6.56
C HIS A 64 -2.13 -15.60 -7.06
N PHE A 65 -1.17 -16.02 -6.23
CA PHE A 65 0.26 -15.80 -6.48
C PHE A 65 0.76 -16.57 -7.70
N ASP A 66 0.37 -17.82 -7.84
CA ASP A 66 0.78 -18.66 -8.95
C ASP A 66 0.31 -18.08 -10.30
N ARG A 67 -0.94 -17.66 -10.36
CA ARG A 67 -1.50 -16.96 -11.52
C ARG A 67 -0.78 -15.65 -11.79
N ALA A 68 -0.56 -14.83 -10.75
CA ALA A 68 0.12 -13.55 -10.90
C ALA A 68 1.56 -13.72 -11.41
N ARG A 69 2.28 -14.74 -10.95
CA ARG A 69 3.62 -15.08 -11.47
C ARG A 69 3.59 -15.41 -12.95
N ARG A 70 2.68 -16.28 -13.37
CA ARG A 70 2.53 -16.66 -14.78
C ARG A 70 2.17 -15.47 -15.67
N GLU A 71 1.19 -14.68 -15.26
CA GLU A 71 0.71 -13.52 -16.03
C GLU A 71 1.68 -12.33 -16.00
N SER A 72 2.61 -12.28 -15.05
CA SER A 72 3.56 -11.17 -14.93
C SER A 72 4.56 -11.12 -16.09
N ASP A 73 4.81 -12.24 -16.76
CA ASP A 73 5.81 -12.38 -17.82
C ASP A 73 7.19 -11.83 -17.39
N GLY A 74 7.63 -12.21 -16.17
CA GLY A 74 8.90 -11.79 -15.57
C GLY A 74 8.91 -10.36 -15.02
N ARG A 75 7.79 -9.62 -15.10
CA ARG A 75 7.70 -8.29 -14.52
C ARG A 75 7.59 -8.35 -12.99
N PRO A 76 8.17 -7.36 -12.27
CA PRO A 76 8.08 -7.29 -10.81
C PRO A 76 6.63 -7.31 -10.30
N LEU A 77 6.36 -8.13 -9.30
CA LEU A 77 5.04 -8.26 -8.66
C LEU A 77 4.78 -7.24 -7.55
N ARG A 78 5.75 -6.39 -7.23
CA ARG A 78 5.59 -5.33 -6.22
C ARG A 78 4.35 -4.45 -6.48
N PRO A 79 4.12 -3.90 -7.68
CA PRO A 79 2.92 -3.10 -7.94
C PRO A 79 1.62 -3.89 -7.79
N TRP A 80 1.65 -5.18 -8.06
CA TRP A 80 0.50 -6.05 -7.91
C TRP A 80 0.09 -6.23 -6.44
N VAL A 81 1.04 -6.51 -5.53
CA VAL A 81 0.71 -6.65 -4.10
C VAL A 81 0.33 -5.31 -3.48
N ILE A 82 0.95 -4.21 -3.88
CA ILE A 82 0.55 -2.87 -3.44
C ILE A 82 -0.87 -2.54 -3.92
N ARG A 83 -1.26 -2.96 -5.12
CA ARG A 83 -2.65 -2.83 -5.59
C ARG A 83 -3.64 -3.61 -4.71
N ILE A 84 -3.28 -4.81 -4.24
CA ILE A 84 -4.11 -5.57 -3.30
C ILE A 84 -4.29 -4.77 -2.01
N ALA A 85 -3.19 -4.28 -1.42
CA ALA A 85 -3.23 -3.46 -0.21
C ALA A 85 -4.04 -2.17 -0.40
N HIS A 86 -3.90 -1.50 -1.55
CA HIS A 86 -4.69 -0.32 -1.92
C HIS A 86 -6.20 -0.62 -1.94
N ASN A 87 -6.62 -1.70 -2.59
CA ASN A 87 -8.02 -2.07 -2.66
C ASN A 87 -8.60 -2.40 -1.27
N LEU A 88 -7.83 -3.08 -0.42
CA LEU A 88 -8.23 -3.39 0.95
C LEU A 88 -8.36 -2.13 1.81
N ALA A 89 -7.39 -1.21 1.72
CA ALA A 89 -7.44 0.06 2.44
C ALA A 89 -8.63 0.92 2.00
N SER A 90 -8.91 1.01 0.70
CA SER A 90 -10.08 1.74 0.17
C SER A 90 -11.40 1.14 0.67
N ASN A 91 -11.49 -0.19 0.77
CA ASN A 91 -12.66 -0.87 1.34
C ASN A 91 -12.79 -0.59 2.85
N TYR A 92 -11.69 -0.62 3.60
CA TYR A 92 -11.65 -0.31 5.02
C TYR A 92 -12.26 1.08 5.30
N TYR A 93 -11.87 2.12 4.57
CA TYR A 93 -12.43 3.46 4.75
C TYR A 93 -13.90 3.55 4.37
N ARG A 94 -14.31 2.89 3.30
CA ARG A 94 -15.72 2.86 2.89
C ARG A 94 -16.61 2.19 3.93
N ASP A 95 -16.14 1.14 4.57
CA ASP A 95 -16.89 0.45 5.62
C ASP A 95 -16.88 1.25 6.93
N ARG A 96 -15.77 1.93 7.25
CA ARG A 96 -15.66 2.80 8.41
C ARG A 96 -16.56 4.04 8.28
N SER A 97 -16.67 4.63 7.10
CA SER A 97 -17.57 5.77 6.86
C SER A 97 -19.05 5.44 6.98
N ARG A 98 -19.42 4.16 6.85
CA ARG A 98 -20.80 3.68 6.98
C ARG A 98 -21.20 3.30 8.42
N ARG A 99 -20.23 3.13 9.31
CA ARG A 99 -20.48 2.81 10.73
C ARG A 99 -20.23 4.07 11.56
N PRO A 100 -21.24 4.60 12.33
CA PRO A 100 -21.00 5.65 13.30
C PRO A 100 -20.00 5.14 14.31
N GLN A 101 -18.81 5.69 14.32
CA GLN A 101 -17.79 5.31 15.29
C GLN A 101 -17.85 6.24 16.49
N THR A 102 -17.90 5.63 17.68
CA THR A 102 -17.40 6.25 18.89
C THR A 102 -15.94 6.66 18.64
N PRO A 103 -15.52 7.89 18.95
CA PRO A 103 -14.11 8.25 18.79
C PRO A 103 -13.28 7.29 19.62
N LEU A 104 -12.55 6.39 18.97
CA LEU A 104 -11.44 5.72 19.62
C LEU A 104 -10.37 6.79 19.78
N GLU A 105 -10.09 7.11 21.01
CA GLU A 105 -8.96 7.95 21.40
C GLU A 105 -7.72 7.48 20.64
N ASN A 106 -6.98 8.47 20.14
CA ASN A 106 -5.73 8.29 19.44
C ASN A 106 -4.91 7.17 20.09
N ALA A 107 -4.80 6.03 19.41
CA ALA A 107 -3.94 4.96 19.88
C ALA A 107 -2.51 5.51 19.92
N ASP A 108 -1.95 5.55 21.13
CA ASP A 108 -0.57 5.95 21.38
C ASP A 108 0.36 5.29 20.38
N PRO A 109 1.35 6.00 19.85
CA PRO A 109 2.42 5.39 19.11
C PRO A 109 3.15 4.46 20.08
N ILE A 110 2.92 3.15 19.95
CA ILE A 110 3.75 2.17 20.66
C ILE A 110 5.17 2.42 20.19
N ALA A 111 5.96 2.98 21.11
CA ALA A 111 7.37 3.25 20.91
C ALA A 111 8.06 1.94 20.51
N ALA A 112 8.49 1.84 19.26
CA ALA A 112 9.48 0.84 18.90
C ALA A 112 10.72 1.12 19.77
N ARG A 113 11.05 0.17 20.62
CA ARG A 113 12.24 0.23 21.47
C ARG A 113 13.46 0.45 20.58
N HIS A 114 14.22 1.50 20.86
CA HIS A 114 15.43 2.00 20.20
C HIS A 114 15.23 3.04 19.09
N ASP A 115 14.62 4.17 19.44
CA ASP A 115 14.63 5.32 18.55
C ASP A 115 15.55 6.42 19.09
N THR A 116 16.56 6.76 18.31
CA THR A 116 17.38 7.95 18.52
C THR A 116 16.54 9.21 18.23
N GLU A 117 16.90 10.33 18.83
CA GLU A 117 16.24 11.65 18.71
C GLU A 117 15.96 12.06 17.26
N ALA A 118 16.89 11.75 16.33
CA ALA A 118 16.77 11.97 14.90
C ALA A 118 15.61 11.18 14.23
N ILE A 119 15.23 10.03 14.78
CA ILE A 119 14.09 9.24 14.29
C ILE A 119 12.77 9.84 14.79
N ALA A 120 12.77 10.42 16.00
CA ALA A 120 11.61 11.11 16.54
C ALA A 120 11.30 12.40 15.79
N GLU A 121 12.30 13.19 15.41
CA GLU A 121 12.14 14.39 14.56
C GLU A 121 11.59 14.03 13.16
N GLY A 122 12.15 13.02 12.51
CA GLY A 122 11.64 12.57 11.21
C GLY A 122 10.20 12.03 11.25
N ARG A 123 9.77 11.49 12.40
CA ARG A 123 8.37 11.08 12.61
C ARG A 123 7.41 12.26 12.76
N GLU A 124 7.83 13.32 13.42
CA GLU A 124 7.01 14.52 13.56
C GLU A 124 6.87 15.26 12.22
N GLU A 125 7.96 15.43 11.48
CA GLU A 125 7.90 15.98 10.12
C GLU A 125 6.96 15.15 9.22
N LEU A 126 7.06 13.83 9.29
CA LEU A 126 6.18 12.94 8.55
C LEU A 126 4.72 13.09 8.97
N ARG A 127 4.43 13.21 10.27
CA ARG A 127 3.07 13.44 10.78
C ARG A 127 2.50 14.76 10.26
N GLN A 128 3.30 15.82 10.17
CA GLN A 128 2.88 17.10 9.61
C GLN A 128 2.54 16.95 8.11
N VAL A 129 3.40 16.29 7.34
CA VAL A 129 3.11 16.01 5.93
C VAL A 129 1.83 15.17 5.78
N MET A 130 1.61 14.19 6.64
CA MET A 130 0.40 13.34 6.61
C MET A 130 -0.89 14.14 6.83
N LYS A 131 -0.88 15.17 7.68
CA LYS A 131 -2.05 16.06 7.87
C LYS A 131 -2.43 16.77 6.56
N HIS A 132 -1.46 17.27 5.83
CA HIS A 132 -1.71 17.89 4.52
C HIS A 132 -2.20 16.89 3.46
N LEU A 133 -1.76 15.63 3.55
CA LEU A 133 -2.26 14.59 2.66
C LEU A 133 -3.76 14.34 2.87
N ASP A 134 -4.32 14.61 4.06
CA ASP A 134 -5.75 14.41 4.32
C ASP A 134 -6.64 15.38 3.55
N HIS A 135 -6.13 16.51 3.12
CA HIS A 135 -6.84 17.49 2.28
C HIS A 135 -6.81 17.13 0.79
N LEU A 136 -5.97 16.21 0.38
CA LEU A 136 -5.90 15.74 -0.99
C LEU A 136 -7.04 14.75 -1.31
N SER A 137 -7.46 14.72 -2.59
CA SER A 137 -8.31 13.63 -3.06
C SER A 137 -7.62 12.27 -2.86
N GLU A 138 -8.39 11.21 -2.68
CA GLU A 138 -7.87 9.86 -2.44
C GLU A 138 -6.79 9.47 -3.46
N ASP A 139 -7.08 9.62 -4.76
CA ASP A 139 -6.12 9.31 -5.83
C ASP A 139 -4.79 10.06 -5.71
N ARG A 140 -4.82 11.35 -5.33
CA ARG A 140 -3.61 12.17 -5.16
C ARG A 140 -2.80 11.75 -3.96
N ARG A 141 -3.47 11.48 -2.84
CA ARG A 141 -2.86 10.95 -1.61
C ARG A 141 -2.15 9.63 -1.88
N GLU A 142 -2.84 8.68 -2.53
CA GLU A 142 -2.30 7.38 -2.89
C GLU A 142 -1.03 7.49 -3.74
N ALA A 143 -1.10 8.31 -4.78
CA ALA A 143 0.05 8.50 -5.66
C ALA A 143 1.27 9.07 -4.91
N LEU A 144 1.07 9.99 -3.96
CA LEU A 144 2.16 10.54 -3.14
C LEU A 144 2.71 9.54 -2.13
N ILE A 145 1.87 8.75 -1.46
CA ILE A 145 2.32 7.67 -0.57
C ILE A 145 3.18 6.68 -1.36
N MET A 146 2.70 6.19 -2.50
CA MET A 146 3.46 5.26 -3.32
C MET A 146 4.78 5.87 -3.82
N ARG A 147 4.80 7.15 -4.17
CA ARG A 147 5.98 7.85 -4.66
C ARG A 147 7.03 8.08 -3.59
N PHE A 148 6.63 8.64 -2.44
CA PHE A 148 7.56 9.14 -1.43
C PHE A 148 7.81 8.15 -0.30
N ALA A 149 6.80 7.44 0.15
CA ALA A 149 6.98 6.46 1.21
C ALA A 149 7.54 5.11 0.70
N LEU A 150 7.11 4.68 -0.50
CA LEU A 150 7.55 3.42 -1.08
C LEU A 150 8.63 3.57 -2.16
N GLY A 151 8.95 4.80 -2.60
CA GLY A 151 9.94 5.03 -3.65
C GLY A 151 9.57 4.44 -5.02
N MET A 152 8.27 4.23 -5.30
CA MET A 152 7.81 3.64 -6.56
C MET A 152 8.00 4.61 -7.72
N ASP A 153 8.36 4.08 -8.88
CA ASP A 153 8.40 4.87 -10.10
C ASP A 153 7.00 5.08 -10.74
N ASN A 154 6.91 5.93 -11.76
CA ASN A 154 5.61 6.25 -12.38
C ASN A 154 4.92 5.03 -12.98
N ARG A 155 5.69 4.08 -13.54
CA ARG A 155 5.15 2.86 -14.15
C ARG A 155 4.64 1.88 -13.09
N GLU A 156 5.33 1.79 -11.97
CA GLU A 156 4.90 0.98 -10.83
C GLU A 156 3.61 1.54 -10.24
N ILE A 157 3.54 2.86 -10.00
CA ILE A 157 2.34 3.54 -9.50
C ILE A 157 1.18 3.39 -10.49
N ALA A 158 1.42 3.57 -11.79
CA ALA A 158 0.42 3.38 -12.83
C ALA A 158 -0.18 1.95 -12.78
N ARG A 159 0.68 0.94 -12.65
CA ARG A 159 0.24 -0.46 -12.51
C ARG A 159 -0.53 -0.69 -11.21
N ALA A 160 -0.07 -0.14 -10.09
CA ALA A 160 -0.75 -0.29 -8.80
C ALA A 160 -2.14 0.38 -8.81
N LEU A 161 -2.26 1.58 -9.38
CA LEU A 161 -3.52 2.33 -9.46
C LEU A 161 -4.41 1.94 -10.66
N GLY A 162 -3.93 1.07 -11.57
CA GLY A 162 -4.68 0.69 -12.78
C GLY A 162 -4.86 1.85 -13.75
N ARG A 163 -3.87 2.74 -13.87
CA ARG A 163 -3.89 3.95 -14.72
C ARG A 163 -2.82 3.86 -15.82
N SER A 164 -2.91 4.73 -16.83
CA SER A 164 -1.83 4.91 -17.79
C SER A 164 -0.65 5.69 -17.18
N ASP A 165 0.56 5.49 -17.70
CA ASP A 165 1.76 6.21 -17.26
C ASP A 165 1.60 7.74 -17.38
N GLY A 166 0.97 8.19 -18.47
CA GLY A 166 0.70 9.62 -18.71
C GLY A 166 -0.27 10.20 -17.68
N ALA A 167 -1.38 9.49 -17.39
CA ALA A 167 -2.35 9.93 -16.38
C ALA A 167 -1.73 9.95 -14.98
N THR A 168 -0.88 8.98 -14.66
CA THR A 168 -0.17 8.91 -13.38
C THR A 168 0.82 10.07 -13.23
N LYS A 169 1.57 10.42 -14.28
CA LYS A 169 2.48 11.57 -14.26
C LYS A 169 1.73 12.87 -13.97
N VAL A 170 0.59 13.09 -14.63
CA VAL A 170 -0.25 14.28 -14.40
C VAL A 170 -0.83 14.27 -12.98
N LEU A 171 -1.28 13.11 -12.49
CA LEU A 171 -1.82 12.94 -11.14
C LEU A 171 -0.79 13.34 -10.07
N ILE A 172 0.42 12.81 -10.17
CA ILE A 172 1.51 13.09 -9.23
C ILE A 172 1.89 14.57 -9.29
N HIS A 173 2.02 15.14 -10.48
CA HIS A 173 2.35 16.57 -10.64
C HIS A 173 1.30 17.46 -9.97
N ARG A 174 0.01 17.19 -10.19
CA ARG A 174 -1.09 17.94 -9.57
C ARG A 174 -1.14 17.76 -8.06
N ALA A 175 -0.84 16.55 -7.58
CA ALA A 175 -0.80 16.25 -6.14
C ALA A 175 0.32 17.04 -5.44
N ILE A 176 1.53 17.06 -6.04
CA ILE A 176 2.67 17.82 -5.50
C ILE A 176 2.35 19.33 -5.49
N LYS A 177 1.77 19.85 -6.59
CA LYS A 177 1.44 21.26 -6.67
C LYS A 177 0.44 21.67 -5.58
N GLN A 178 -0.64 20.89 -5.40
CA GLN A 178 -1.62 21.16 -4.33
C GLN A 178 -0.97 21.12 -2.96
N LEU A 179 -0.14 20.11 -2.67
CA LEU A 179 0.56 19.99 -1.39
C LEU A 179 1.46 21.21 -1.12
N GLN A 180 2.16 21.69 -2.15
CA GLN A 180 3.01 22.89 -2.04
C GLN A 180 2.19 24.16 -1.77
N GLU A 181 1.05 24.33 -2.40
CA GLU A 181 0.12 25.42 -2.15
C GLU A 181 -0.37 25.42 -0.70
N GLU A 182 -0.85 24.29 -0.20
CA GLU A 182 -1.33 24.13 1.18
C GLU A 182 -0.24 24.40 2.23
N MET A 183 0.96 23.85 2.03
CA MET A 183 2.10 24.11 2.94
C MET A 183 2.63 25.55 2.89
N SER A 184 2.37 26.29 1.81
CA SER A 184 2.76 27.69 1.70
C SER A 184 1.81 28.61 2.43
N ASP A 185 0.51 28.31 2.41
CA ASP A 185 -0.52 29.10 3.07
C ASP A 185 -0.38 29.05 4.61
N GLU A 186 -0.01 27.90 5.18
CA GLU A 186 0.24 27.79 6.64
C GLU A 186 1.48 28.57 7.13
N ARG A 187 2.43 28.90 6.26
CA ARG A 187 3.62 29.68 6.65
C ARG A 187 3.38 31.18 6.68
N VAL A 188 2.21 31.63 6.25
CA VAL A 188 1.84 33.05 6.15
C VAL A 188 0.93 33.48 7.33
N GLU A 189 0.35 32.52 8.06
CA GLU A 189 -0.39 32.76 9.30
C GLU A 189 0.53 32.65 10.53
#